data_8f1d1cc6e1bdfcf4ec9b321bbfb1ff81
#
_entry.id   8f1d1cc6e1bdfcf4ec9b321bbfb1ff81
#
_cell.length_a   1.000
_cell.length_b   1.000
_cell.length_c   1.000
_cell.angle_alpha   90.00
_cell.angle_beta   90.00
_cell.angle_gamma   90.00
#
_symmetry.space_group_name_H-M   'P 1'
#
loop_
_entity.id
_entity.type
_entity.pdbx_description
1 polymer ?
#
loop_
_entity_poly.entity_id
_entity_poly.type
_entity_poly.pdbx_seq_one_letter_code
_entity_poly.pdbx_strand_id
1 'polypeptide(L)'
;MLQQEKRNIFDQISAADDLKKQQEQLGEDCLEHFDFFFSENGLAAYKQGALIKKTSFLEHLGNDRIKTLINFILKYIADLDIPVKRGTFVEFRNGMLNVSPIGRNCSQAERDAFEQFDDKAGVRKKMVSAMEKEFADLGLTFSIGGQISFRIRVRLW
;
A
#
# COMPACT_ATOMS: atom_id res chain seq x y z
N MET A 1 -9.66 -26.69 -11.41
CA MET A 1 -9.80 -26.55 -9.95
C MET A 1 -8.52 -26.09 -9.27
N LEU A 2 -7.42 -26.81 -9.32
CA LEU A 2 -6.14 -26.43 -8.67
C LEU A 2 -5.56 -25.06 -9.09
N GLN A 3 -5.71 -24.66 -10.34
CA GLN A 3 -5.24 -23.32 -10.80
C GLN A 3 -6.12 -22.17 -10.33
N GLN A 4 -7.40 -22.41 -10.09
CA GLN A 4 -8.32 -21.39 -9.58
C GLN A 4 -8.11 -21.17 -8.08
N GLU A 5 -7.84 -22.24 -7.33
CA GLU A 5 -7.49 -22.16 -5.90
C GLU A 5 -6.14 -21.47 -5.69
N LYS A 6 -5.15 -21.73 -6.55
CA LYS A 6 -3.84 -21.03 -6.52
C LYS A 6 -3.99 -19.53 -6.73
N ARG A 7 -4.87 -19.06 -7.62
CA ARG A 7 -5.14 -17.62 -7.83
C ARG A 7 -5.79 -16.97 -6.62
N ASN A 8 -6.76 -17.64 -5.98
CA ASN A 8 -7.46 -17.09 -4.81
C ASN A 8 -6.55 -16.96 -3.58
N ILE A 9 -5.59 -17.87 -3.40
CA ILE A 9 -4.58 -17.77 -2.34
C ILE A 9 -3.63 -16.61 -2.62
N PHE A 10 -3.24 -16.39 -3.87
CA PHE A 10 -2.35 -15.31 -4.28
C PHE A 10 -2.95 -13.92 -3.99
N ASP A 11 -4.23 -13.71 -4.26
CA ASP A 11 -4.93 -12.45 -4.01
C ASP A 11 -5.09 -12.13 -2.52
N GLN A 12 -5.17 -13.13 -1.65
CA GLN A 12 -5.33 -12.93 -0.20
C GLN A 12 -4.02 -12.69 0.55
N ILE A 13 -2.90 -13.25 0.08
CA ILE A 13 -1.62 -13.27 0.79
C ILE A 13 -0.65 -12.21 0.28
N SER A 14 -0.79 -11.77 -0.97
CA SER A 14 0.18 -10.88 -1.63
C SER A 14 0.24 -9.45 -1.09
N ALA A 15 -0.61 -9.09 -0.14
CA ALA A 15 -0.90 -7.67 0.04
C ALA A 15 0.08 -6.88 0.90
N ALA A 16 0.89 -7.45 1.78
CA ALA A 16 1.66 -6.58 2.68
C ALA A 16 2.84 -7.22 3.41
N ASP A 17 3.02 -8.52 3.35
CA ASP A 17 3.92 -9.18 4.27
C ASP A 17 5.31 -9.43 3.65
N ASP A 18 6.33 -9.35 4.51
CA ASP A 18 7.65 -9.82 4.17
C ASP A 18 7.64 -11.35 3.94
N LEU A 19 8.68 -11.87 3.31
CA LEU A 19 8.78 -13.29 3.00
C LEU A 19 8.59 -14.18 4.23
N LYS A 20 9.12 -13.76 5.39
CA LYS A 20 9.04 -14.56 6.61
C LYS A 20 7.60 -14.79 7.06
N LYS A 21 6.77 -13.75 7.07
CA LYS A 21 5.34 -13.88 7.40
C LYS A 21 4.58 -14.72 6.39
N GLN A 22 4.92 -14.58 5.12
CA GLN A 22 4.33 -15.41 4.08
C GLN A 22 4.69 -16.89 4.27
N GLN A 23 5.92 -17.18 4.64
CA GLN A 23 6.37 -18.54 4.97
C GLN A 23 5.69 -19.08 6.24
N GLU A 24 5.48 -18.25 7.27
CA GLU A 24 4.72 -18.62 8.48
C GLU A 24 3.28 -19.02 8.16
N GLN A 25 2.67 -18.43 7.12
CA GLN A 25 1.28 -18.69 6.72
C GLN A 25 1.14 -19.83 5.71
N LEU A 26 2.10 -19.97 4.80
CA LEU A 26 2.02 -20.89 3.65
C LEU A 26 2.91 -22.14 3.78
N GLY A 27 3.81 -22.16 4.77
CA GLY A 27 4.86 -23.15 4.90
C GLY A 27 6.21 -22.62 4.41
N GLU A 28 7.29 -23.14 5.00
CA GLU A 28 8.66 -22.72 4.69
C GLU A 28 9.05 -23.01 3.23
N ASP A 29 8.43 -24.00 2.62
CA ASP A 29 8.63 -24.47 1.26
C ASP A 29 7.77 -23.74 0.20
N CYS A 30 7.03 -22.70 0.60
CA CYS A 30 6.10 -21.98 -0.28
C CYS A 30 6.74 -21.48 -1.58
N LEU A 31 8.02 -21.14 -1.56
CA LEU A 31 8.73 -20.68 -2.76
C LEU A 31 8.89 -21.76 -3.83
N GLU A 32 8.87 -23.05 -3.45
CA GLU A 32 9.02 -24.17 -4.36
C GLU A 32 7.73 -24.53 -5.09
N HIS A 33 6.58 -24.08 -4.54
CA HIS A 33 5.27 -24.40 -5.09
C HIS A 33 4.82 -23.48 -6.22
N PHE A 34 5.60 -22.41 -6.51
CA PHE A 34 5.24 -21.41 -7.51
C PHE A 34 6.38 -21.17 -8.50
N ASP A 35 6.03 -20.99 -9.78
CA ASP A 35 7.00 -20.58 -10.79
C ASP A 35 7.53 -19.17 -10.50
N PHE A 36 6.65 -18.28 -10.03
CA PHE A 36 6.97 -16.93 -9.57
C PHE A 36 6.31 -16.66 -8.25
N PHE A 37 7.06 -16.07 -7.33
CA PHE A 37 6.58 -15.66 -6.01
C PHE A 37 7.00 -14.21 -5.74
N PHE A 38 6.08 -13.40 -5.24
CA PHE A 38 6.31 -11.99 -4.95
C PHE A 38 6.05 -11.72 -3.48
N SER A 39 7.01 -11.11 -2.79
CA SER A 39 6.87 -10.65 -1.41
C SER A 39 7.03 -9.14 -1.29
N GLU A 40 6.80 -8.59 -0.11
CA GLU A 40 6.96 -7.16 0.18
C GLU A 40 6.22 -6.25 -0.83
N ASN A 41 4.99 -6.59 -1.19
CA ASN A 41 4.19 -5.87 -2.20
C ASN A 41 4.80 -5.90 -3.62
N GLY A 42 5.49 -6.96 -3.99
CA GLY A 42 6.13 -7.11 -5.30
C GLY A 42 7.54 -6.52 -5.37
N LEU A 43 8.10 -6.04 -4.27
CA LEU A 43 9.47 -5.51 -4.22
C LEU A 43 10.54 -6.59 -4.26
N ALA A 44 10.22 -7.79 -3.81
CA ALA A 44 11.06 -8.96 -3.97
C ALA A 44 10.36 -9.99 -4.86
N ALA A 45 11.04 -10.43 -5.90
CA ALA A 45 10.56 -11.42 -6.84
C ALA A 45 11.46 -12.65 -6.80
N TYR A 46 10.85 -13.82 -6.72
CA TYR A 46 11.49 -15.10 -6.74
C TYR A 46 11.00 -15.91 -7.93
N LYS A 47 11.88 -16.67 -8.54
CA LYS A 47 11.57 -17.64 -9.60
C LYS A 47 12.10 -18.98 -9.19
N GLN A 48 11.21 -19.99 -9.06
CA GLN A 48 11.58 -21.35 -8.65
C GLN A 48 12.46 -21.36 -7.39
N GLY A 49 12.05 -20.59 -6.36
CA GLY A 49 12.79 -20.46 -5.09
C GLY A 49 13.97 -19.49 -5.09
N ALA A 50 14.49 -19.10 -6.25
CA ALA A 50 15.64 -18.18 -6.34
C ALA A 50 15.21 -16.72 -6.40
N LEU A 51 15.82 -15.84 -5.59
CA LEU A 51 15.61 -14.38 -5.65
C LEU A 51 16.14 -13.84 -6.98
N ILE A 52 15.26 -13.27 -7.82
CA ILE A 52 15.64 -12.68 -9.10
C ILE A 52 15.69 -11.17 -9.07
N LYS A 53 14.94 -10.53 -8.19
CA LYS A 53 14.95 -9.08 -8.02
C LYS A 53 14.51 -8.69 -6.62
N LYS A 54 15.18 -7.71 -6.05
CA LYS A 54 14.78 -7.02 -4.83
C LYS A 54 15.03 -5.52 -4.98
N THR A 55 14.07 -4.70 -4.53
CA THR A 55 14.17 -3.25 -4.50
C THR A 55 13.40 -2.70 -3.30
N SER A 56 13.43 -1.40 -3.10
CA SER A 56 12.61 -0.70 -2.11
C SER A 56 11.89 0.49 -2.74
N PHE A 57 10.92 1.03 -2.04
CA PHE A 57 10.23 2.26 -2.46
C PHE A 57 11.22 3.42 -2.63
N LEU A 58 12.19 3.50 -1.70
CA LEU A 58 13.26 4.50 -1.73
C LEU A 58 14.20 4.32 -2.93
N GLU A 59 14.69 3.10 -3.17
CA GLU A 59 15.60 2.82 -4.28
C GLU A 59 14.95 3.08 -5.65
N HIS A 60 13.65 2.81 -5.76
CA HIS A 60 12.92 3.01 -7.01
C HIS A 60 12.65 4.49 -7.31
N LEU A 61 12.20 5.27 -6.34
CA LEU A 61 11.80 6.66 -6.53
C LEU A 61 12.90 7.67 -6.25
N GLY A 62 13.77 7.39 -5.29
CA GLY A 62 14.72 8.35 -4.76
C GLY A 62 14.10 9.37 -3.79
N ASN A 63 14.96 9.97 -2.96
CA ASN A 63 14.52 10.88 -1.89
C ASN A 63 13.76 12.11 -2.40
N ASP A 64 14.17 12.69 -3.51
CA ASP A 64 13.56 13.94 -4.00
C ASP A 64 12.11 13.74 -4.45
N ARG A 65 11.83 12.64 -5.16
CA ARG A 65 10.47 12.31 -5.59
C ARG A 65 9.59 11.93 -4.40
N ILE A 66 10.11 11.18 -3.44
CA ILE A 66 9.39 10.83 -2.20
C ILE A 66 9.06 12.08 -1.40
N LYS A 67 10.01 13.01 -1.25
CA LYS A 67 9.79 14.29 -0.58
C LYS A 67 8.69 15.11 -1.26
N THR A 68 8.71 15.20 -2.59
CA THR A 68 7.68 15.90 -3.36
C THR A 68 6.31 15.25 -3.16
N LEU A 69 6.24 13.93 -3.22
CA LEU A 69 5.02 13.16 -2.99
C LEU A 69 4.46 13.38 -1.58
N ILE A 70 5.31 13.30 -0.55
CA ILE A 70 4.90 13.53 0.86
C ILE A 70 4.44 14.98 1.05
N ASN A 71 5.13 15.95 0.49
CA ASN A 71 4.74 17.36 0.57
C ASN A 71 3.36 17.59 -0.05
N PHE A 72 3.07 16.99 -1.20
CA PHE A 72 1.74 17.05 -1.82
C PHE A 72 0.68 16.46 -0.90
N ILE A 73 0.93 15.26 -0.36
CA ILE A 73 0.01 14.58 0.55
C ILE A 73 -0.31 15.45 1.77
N LEU A 74 0.72 16.00 2.41
CA LEU A 74 0.54 16.81 3.62
C LEU A 74 -0.21 18.10 3.34
N LYS A 75 0.09 18.78 2.22
CA LYS A 75 -0.67 19.97 1.79
C LYS A 75 -2.14 19.64 1.51
N TYR A 76 -2.38 18.54 0.78
CA TYR A 76 -3.74 18.10 0.49
C TYR A 76 -4.52 17.80 1.78
N ILE A 77 -3.92 17.08 2.74
CA ILE A 77 -4.55 16.79 4.03
C ILE A 77 -4.77 18.08 4.85
N ALA A 78 -3.84 19.03 4.81
CA ALA A 78 -4.00 20.30 5.51
C ALA A 78 -5.28 21.05 5.08
N ASP A 79 -5.59 21.02 3.79
CA ASP A 79 -6.74 21.71 3.20
C ASP A 79 -8.05 20.90 3.29
N LEU A 80 -8.01 19.63 3.71
CA LEU A 80 -9.22 18.82 3.86
C LEU A 80 -10.08 19.31 5.03
N ASP A 81 -11.37 19.51 4.75
CA ASP A 81 -12.39 19.67 5.78
C ASP A 81 -12.98 18.30 6.13
N ILE A 82 -12.46 17.72 7.19
CA ILE A 82 -12.87 16.41 7.72
C ILE A 82 -13.09 16.50 9.24
N PRO A 83 -13.94 15.64 9.83
CA PRO A 83 -14.36 15.77 11.22
C PRO A 83 -13.23 15.81 12.25
N VAL A 84 -12.17 15.02 12.04
CA VAL A 84 -11.04 14.94 12.95
C VAL A 84 -9.71 14.78 12.21
N LYS A 85 -8.63 15.29 12.79
CA LYS A 85 -7.24 15.05 12.37
C LYS A 85 -6.39 14.75 13.59
N ARG A 86 -5.69 13.59 13.60
CA ARG A 86 -4.93 13.09 14.77
C ARG A 86 -3.43 12.88 14.50
N GLY A 87 -2.97 12.74 13.23
CA GLY A 87 -1.62 12.24 12.88
C GLY A 87 -1.58 10.73 13.09
N THR A 88 -0.54 10.08 12.92
CA THR A 88 0.40 10.00 11.82
C THR A 88 -0.35 9.97 10.48
N PHE A 89 -0.16 10.97 9.64
CA PHE A 89 -0.86 11.06 8.34
C PHE A 89 -0.17 10.26 7.23
N VAL A 90 1.15 10.23 7.25
CA VAL A 90 1.98 9.50 6.28
C VAL A 90 2.95 8.61 7.03
N GLU A 91 2.91 7.32 6.74
CA GLU A 91 3.80 6.32 7.32
C GLU A 91 4.65 5.71 6.20
N PHE A 92 5.96 6.00 6.25
CA PHE A 92 6.93 5.45 5.31
C PHE A 92 7.30 4.02 5.70
N ARG A 93 7.17 3.10 4.75
CA ARG A 93 7.59 1.71 4.89
C ARG A 93 8.52 1.31 3.75
N ASN A 94 9.26 0.23 3.91
CA ASN A 94 10.20 -0.25 2.89
C ASN A 94 9.56 -0.38 1.49
N GLY A 95 8.31 -0.82 1.44
CA GLY A 95 7.60 -1.14 0.20
C GLY A 95 6.51 -0.18 -0.22
N MET A 96 6.18 0.82 0.60
CA MET A 96 5.04 1.69 0.35
C MET A 96 5.01 2.92 1.23
N LEU A 97 4.16 3.89 0.88
CA LEU A 97 3.61 4.84 1.82
C LEU A 97 2.20 4.40 2.24
N ASN A 98 1.92 4.43 3.52
CA ASN A 98 0.55 4.31 4.03
C ASN A 98 0.05 5.69 4.43
N VAL A 99 -1.06 6.12 3.83
CA VAL A 99 -1.62 7.46 3.99
C VAL A 99 -2.97 7.37 4.66
N SER A 100 -3.17 8.15 5.72
CA SER A 100 -4.45 8.26 6.43
C SER A 100 -4.85 9.73 6.57
N PRO A 101 -5.93 10.20 5.92
CA PRO A 101 -6.39 11.59 6.02
C PRO A 101 -6.68 12.04 7.46
N ILE A 102 -7.25 11.18 8.29
CA ILE A 102 -7.52 11.49 9.71
C ILE A 102 -6.33 11.20 10.62
N GLY A 103 -5.34 10.45 10.13
CA GLY A 103 -4.19 10.00 10.92
C GLY A 103 -4.42 8.67 11.65
N ARG A 104 -3.36 7.90 11.81
CA ARG A 104 -3.43 6.55 12.39
C ARG A 104 -3.60 6.53 13.91
N ASN A 105 -3.34 7.67 14.59
CA ASN A 105 -3.45 7.79 16.04
C ASN A 105 -4.89 8.03 16.53
N CYS A 106 -5.87 7.96 15.63
CA CYS A 106 -7.28 8.06 15.98
C CYS A 106 -7.79 6.80 16.72
N SER A 107 -8.79 6.99 17.57
CA SER A 107 -9.49 5.92 18.29
C SER A 107 -10.33 5.05 17.33
N GLN A 108 -10.80 3.89 17.81
CA GLN A 108 -11.67 3.02 17.01
C GLN A 108 -13.00 3.73 16.67
N ALA A 109 -13.59 4.45 17.61
CA ALA A 109 -14.81 5.22 17.35
C ALA A 109 -14.62 6.29 16.26
N GLU A 110 -13.47 6.96 16.24
CA GLU A 110 -13.13 7.94 15.21
C GLU A 110 -12.91 7.27 13.84
N ARG A 111 -12.36 6.04 13.81
CA ARG A 111 -12.23 5.23 12.57
C ARG A 111 -13.59 4.88 11.99
N ASP A 112 -14.48 4.39 12.81
CA ASP A 112 -15.82 4.00 12.41
C ASP A 112 -16.62 5.21 11.90
N ALA A 113 -16.51 6.35 12.59
CA ALA A 113 -17.13 7.60 12.17
C ALA A 113 -16.55 8.15 10.85
N PHE A 114 -15.22 8.05 10.68
CA PHE A 114 -14.59 8.48 9.43
C PHE A 114 -14.96 7.57 8.26
N GLU A 115 -15.04 6.26 8.44
CA GLU A 115 -15.47 5.33 7.40
C GLU A 115 -16.85 5.69 6.87
N GLN A 116 -17.82 5.91 7.78
CA GLN A 116 -19.17 6.34 7.41
C GLN A 116 -19.20 7.71 6.71
N PHE A 117 -18.33 8.62 7.11
CA PHE A 117 -18.19 9.92 6.48
C PHE A 117 -17.58 9.78 5.08
N ASP A 118 -16.50 9.01 4.95
CA ASP A 118 -15.78 8.81 3.69
C ASP A 118 -16.60 8.06 2.64
N ASP A 119 -17.44 7.12 3.06
CA ASP A 119 -18.38 6.42 2.16
C ASP A 119 -19.32 7.39 1.42
N LYS A 120 -19.67 8.50 2.06
CA LYS A 120 -20.53 9.55 1.49
C LYS A 120 -19.71 10.63 0.78
N ALA A 121 -18.65 11.12 1.41
CA ALA A 121 -17.85 12.24 0.94
C ALA A 121 -16.79 11.85 -0.09
N GLY A 122 -16.35 10.59 -0.10
CA GLY A 122 -15.35 10.07 -1.02
C GLY A 122 -13.97 10.71 -0.85
N VAL A 123 -13.57 11.04 0.38
CA VAL A 123 -12.32 11.76 0.69
C VAL A 123 -11.11 11.03 0.14
N ARG A 124 -10.96 9.75 0.50
CA ARG A 124 -9.82 8.93 0.05
C ARG A 124 -9.83 8.75 -1.47
N LYS A 125 -11.00 8.52 -2.07
CA LYS A 125 -11.14 8.35 -3.52
C LYS A 125 -10.75 9.63 -4.27
N LYS A 126 -11.19 10.79 -3.81
CA LYS A 126 -10.84 12.09 -4.40
C LYS A 126 -9.35 12.37 -4.27
N MET A 127 -8.78 12.09 -3.11
CA MET A 127 -7.35 12.26 -2.87
C MET A 127 -6.50 11.35 -3.77
N VAL A 128 -6.85 10.07 -3.89
CA VAL A 128 -6.21 9.12 -4.80
C VAL A 128 -6.28 9.62 -6.25
N SER A 129 -7.45 10.04 -6.72
CA SER A 129 -7.61 10.58 -8.08
C SER A 129 -6.75 11.82 -8.35
N ALA A 130 -6.62 12.71 -7.36
CA ALA A 130 -5.73 13.87 -7.47
C ALA A 130 -4.26 13.46 -7.57
N MET A 131 -3.85 12.45 -6.81
CA MET A 131 -2.48 11.94 -6.82
C MET A 131 -2.16 11.16 -8.10
N GLU A 132 -3.10 10.36 -8.60
CA GLU A 132 -2.95 9.65 -9.89
C GLU A 132 -2.71 10.63 -11.05
N LYS A 133 -3.37 11.78 -11.01
CA LYS A 133 -3.19 12.84 -12.00
C LYS A 133 -1.85 13.57 -11.84
N GLU A 134 -1.50 13.95 -10.62
CA GLU A 134 -0.28 14.72 -10.34
C GLU A 134 0.99 13.93 -10.56
N PHE A 135 0.97 12.61 -10.26
CA PHE A 135 2.13 11.72 -10.30
C PHE A 135 2.00 10.61 -11.34
N ALA A 136 1.33 10.88 -12.45
CA ALA A 136 1.08 9.89 -13.51
C ALA A 136 2.37 9.29 -14.11
N ASP A 137 3.46 10.06 -14.09
CA ASP A 137 4.77 9.68 -14.63
C ASP A 137 5.62 8.82 -13.69
N LEU A 138 5.23 8.68 -12.41
CA LEU A 138 6.04 7.95 -11.42
C LEU A 138 5.74 6.43 -11.37
N GLY A 139 4.82 5.94 -12.17
CA GLY A 139 4.45 4.51 -12.15
C GLY A 139 3.94 4.03 -10.80
N LEU A 140 3.17 4.87 -10.11
CA LEU A 140 2.57 4.55 -8.82
C LEU A 140 1.26 3.78 -8.98
N THR A 141 0.96 2.96 -7.98
CA THR A 141 -0.34 2.33 -7.79
C THR A 141 -0.92 2.73 -6.45
N PHE A 142 -2.22 2.92 -6.43
CA PHE A 142 -2.96 3.35 -5.24
C PHE A 142 -3.99 2.28 -4.88
N SER A 143 -4.11 1.98 -3.59
CA SER A 143 -5.04 0.96 -3.10
C SER A 143 -5.71 1.45 -1.83
N ILE A 144 -7.00 1.77 -1.90
CA ILE A 144 -7.80 2.09 -0.74
C ILE A 144 -8.08 0.79 0.00
N GLY A 145 -7.77 0.75 1.30
CA GLY A 145 -7.96 -0.43 2.13
C GLY A 145 -8.05 -0.09 3.61
N GLY A 146 -8.81 -0.92 4.34
CA GLY A 146 -9.16 -0.63 5.71
C GLY A 146 -10.08 0.59 5.83
N GLN A 147 -10.36 0.99 7.08
CA GLN A 147 -11.35 2.03 7.37
C GLN A 147 -10.89 3.46 7.08
N ILE A 148 -9.57 3.73 7.20
CA ILE A 148 -9.07 5.11 7.30
C ILE A 148 -7.90 5.43 6.37
N SER A 149 -7.36 4.47 5.62
CA SER A 149 -6.12 4.67 4.88
C SER A 149 -6.18 4.17 3.45
N PHE A 150 -5.19 4.58 2.67
CA PHE A 150 -4.84 3.99 1.39
C PHE A 150 -3.32 3.81 1.29
N ARG A 151 -2.88 2.97 0.38
CA ARG A 151 -1.47 2.63 0.17
C ARG A 151 -1.00 3.12 -1.18
N ILE A 152 0.23 3.60 -1.23
CA ILE A 152 0.93 4.02 -2.44
C ILE A 152 2.12 3.09 -2.63
N ARG A 153 2.20 2.47 -3.79
CA ARG A 153 3.24 1.52 -4.17
C ARG A 153 3.81 1.87 -5.53
N VAL A 154 4.97 1.36 -5.84
CA VAL A 154 5.52 1.40 -7.21
C VAL A 154 5.01 0.22 -8.01
N ARG A 155 4.69 0.45 -9.30
CA ARG A 155 4.39 -0.63 -10.24
C ARG A 155 5.70 -1.17 -10.79
N LEU A 156 6.02 -2.40 -10.45
CA LEU A 156 7.29 -3.04 -10.84
C LEU A 156 7.13 -4.08 -11.95
N TRP A 157 5.90 -4.54 -12.16
CA TRP A 157 5.55 -5.64 -13.06
C TRP A 157 4.30 -5.34 -13.86
#